data_1cad71ca78a0fa3971c606769483d694
#
_entry.id   1cad71ca78a0fa3971c606769483d694
#
_cell.length_a   1.000
_cell.length_b   1.000
_cell.length_c   1.000
_cell.angle_alpha   90.00
_cell.angle_beta   90.00
_cell.angle_gamma   90.00
#
_symmetry.space_group_name_H-M   'P 1'
#
loop_
_entity.id
_entity.type
_entity.pdbx_description
1 polymer ?
#
loop_
_entity_poly.entity_id
_entity_poly.type
_entity_poly.pdbx_seq_one_letter_code
_entity_poly.pdbx_strand_id
1 'polypeptide(L)'
;MFYKIEDKSLVKNYIQGDNKSFEILLNRHKSKLFGYIISKVKNKDIADDIFQDTFIKAINSLKKGTYNEEGKFLPWIFRIAHNLIIDHFRRIKTQKLVNNREDYNLFDFIEDGSLTAEKKIIKKEIFNDLTSLIDLLPDSQKTVLKLRYYEDKSFKEIAELCDISINTALGRMRYALLNLRKFSSEKKINLEM
;
A
#
# COMPACT_ATOMS: atom_id res chain seq x y z
N MET A 1 -37.10 -4.71 3.29
CA MET A 1 -35.79 -4.87 4.01
C MET A 1 -34.87 -5.61 3.07
N PHE A 2 -34.05 -4.91 2.29
CA PHE A 2 -33.14 -5.56 1.35
C PHE A 2 -31.96 -6.15 2.13
N TYR A 3 -31.90 -7.46 2.27
CA TYR A 3 -30.74 -8.14 2.82
C TYR A 3 -29.54 -7.85 1.93
N LYS A 4 -28.57 -7.11 2.47
CA LYS A 4 -27.33 -6.81 1.76
C LYS A 4 -26.53 -8.11 1.67
N ILE A 5 -26.51 -8.75 0.49
CA ILE A 5 -25.74 -9.97 0.25
C ILE A 5 -24.28 -9.73 0.63
N GLU A 6 -23.69 -10.59 1.43
CA GLU A 6 -22.30 -10.50 1.86
C GLU A 6 -21.32 -10.70 0.70
N ASP A 7 -20.18 -10.04 0.75
CA ASP A 7 -19.13 -10.17 -0.28
C ASP A 7 -18.71 -11.62 -0.50
N LYS A 8 -18.63 -12.40 0.58
CA LYS A 8 -18.31 -13.83 0.54
C LYS A 8 -19.27 -14.62 -0.35
N SER A 9 -20.57 -14.37 -0.22
CA SER A 9 -21.60 -15.02 -1.04
C SER A 9 -21.51 -14.60 -2.50
N LEU A 10 -21.26 -13.31 -2.75
CA LEU A 10 -21.08 -12.79 -4.12
C LEU A 10 -19.84 -13.37 -4.80
N VAL A 11 -18.73 -13.49 -4.08
CA VAL A 11 -17.51 -14.14 -4.60
C VAL A 11 -17.79 -15.60 -4.95
N LYS A 12 -18.44 -16.34 -4.06
CA LYS A 12 -18.79 -17.75 -4.31
C LYS A 12 -19.67 -17.91 -5.54
N ASN A 13 -20.72 -17.09 -5.67
CA ASN A 13 -21.63 -17.12 -6.82
C ASN A 13 -20.88 -16.79 -8.13
N TYR A 14 -19.97 -15.80 -8.09
CA TYR A 14 -19.16 -15.48 -9.25
C TYR A 14 -18.26 -16.64 -9.69
N ILE A 15 -17.61 -17.32 -8.76
CA ILE A 15 -16.79 -18.51 -9.06
C ILE A 15 -17.64 -19.62 -9.68
N GLN A 16 -18.93 -19.70 -9.32
CA GLN A 16 -19.89 -20.64 -9.90
C GLN A 16 -20.46 -20.19 -11.25
N GLY A 17 -20.05 -19.03 -11.78
CA GLY A 17 -20.43 -18.53 -13.10
C GLY A 17 -21.43 -17.36 -13.11
N ASP A 18 -21.90 -16.88 -11.96
CA ASP A 18 -22.80 -15.73 -11.89
C ASP A 18 -22.03 -14.40 -12.03
N ASN A 19 -21.94 -13.89 -13.26
CA ASN A 19 -21.28 -12.63 -13.56
C ASN A 19 -21.93 -11.41 -12.88
N LYS A 20 -23.24 -11.44 -12.59
CA LYS A 20 -23.94 -10.35 -11.91
C LYS A 20 -23.42 -10.15 -10.49
N SER A 21 -23.04 -11.21 -9.82
CA SER A 21 -22.44 -11.15 -8.49
C SER A 21 -21.13 -10.36 -8.49
N PHE A 22 -20.32 -10.49 -9.53
CA PHE A 22 -19.10 -9.68 -9.65
C PHE A 22 -19.38 -8.20 -9.93
N GLU A 23 -20.37 -7.91 -10.75
CA GLU A 23 -20.82 -6.53 -11.01
C GLU A 23 -21.27 -5.84 -9.72
N ILE A 24 -21.98 -6.54 -8.85
CA ILE A 24 -22.40 -6.04 -7.53
C ILE A 24 -21.16 -5.73 -6.67
N LEU A 25 -20.17 -6.64 -6.62
CA LEU A 25 -18.91 -6.44 -5.89
C LEU A 25 -18.16 -5.20 -6.41
N LEU A 26 -18.03 -5.08 -7.73
CA LEU A 26 -17.38 -3.94 -8.38
C LEU A 26 -18.10 -2.64 -8.00
N ASN A 27 -19.41 -2.57 -8.19
CA ASN A 27 -20.19 -1.37 -7.89
C ASN A 27 -20.14 -0.99 -6.40
N ARG A 28 -20.06 -1.98 -5.51
CA ARG A 28 -19.95 -1.77 -4.06
C ARG A 28 -18.64 -1.13 -3.64
N HIS A 29 -17.54 -1.53 -4.27
CA HIS A 29 -16.18 -1.21 -3.84
C HIS A 29 -15.44 -0.21 -4.72
N LYS A 30 -15.93 0.05 -5.97
CA LYS A 30 -15.24 0.90 -6.95
C LYS A 30 -14.84 2.28 -6.42
N SER A 31 -15.75 2.98 -5.76
CA SER A 31 -15.46 4.35 -5.28
C SER A 31 -14.37 4.39 -4.21
N LYS A 32 -14.40 3.44 -3.26
CA LYS A 32 -13.37 3.34 -2.21
C LYS A 32 -12.01 2.95 -2.80
N LEU A 33 -12.00 1.98 -3.72
CA LEU A 33 -10.77 1.51 -4.36
C LEU A 33 -10.17 2.59 -5.25
N PHE A 34 -10.99 3.24 -6.09
CA PHE A 34 -10.52 4.31 -6.96
C PHE A 34 -10.01 5.51 -6.17
N GLY A 35 -10.74 5.91 -5.10
CA GLY A 35 -10.30 6.97 -4.19
C GLY A 35 -8.94 6.67 -3.55
N TYR A 36 -8.71 5.43 -3.16
CA TYR A 36 -7.41 4.99 -2.66
C TYR A 36 -6.32 5.11 -3.73
N ILE A 37 -6.54 4.59 -4.95
CA ILE A 37 -5.54 4.62 -6.02
C ILE A 37 -5.19 6.06 -6.38
N ILE A 38 -6.20 6.92 -6.66
CA ILE A 38 -5.98 8.31 -7.04
C ILE A 38 -5.25 9.11 -5.96
N SER A 39 -5.52 8.82 -4.68
CA SER A 39 -4.81 9.45 -3.56
C SER A 39 -3.31 9.16 -3.56
N LYS A 40 -2.88 8.03 -4.16
CA LYS A 40 -1.48 7.59 -4.21
C LYS A 40 -0.77 8.05 -5.48
N VAL A 41 -1.42 7.90 -6.63
CA VAL A 41 -0.78 8.22 -7.93
C VAL A 41 -1.00 9.66 -8.39
N LYS A 42 -2.01 10.37 -7.85
CA LYS A 42 -2.34 11.78 -8.11
C LYS A 42 -2.47 12.14 -9.60
N ASN A 43 -2.65 11.16 -10.45
CA ASN A 43 -2.91 11.28 -11.88
C ASN A 43 -4.09 10.40 -12.25
N LYS A 44 -5.10 10.98 -12.89
CA LYS A 44 -6.37 10.31 -13.17
C LYS A 44 -6.18 9.15 -14.16
N ASP A 45 -5.43 9.36 -15.23
CA ASP A 45 -5.23 8.36 -16.29
C ASP A 45 -4.49 7.14 -15.73
N ILE A 46 -3.45 7.38 -14.94
CA ILE A 46 -2.71 6.31 -14.23
C ILE A 46 -3.61 5.60 -13.21
N ALA A 47 -4.49 6.35 -12.54
CA ALA A 47 -5.42 5.76 -11.57
C ALA A 47 -6.45 4.86 -12.26
N ASP A 48 -6.97 5.28 -13.41
CA ASP A 48 -7.89 4.50 -14.23
C ASP A 48 -7.23 3.21 -14.73
N ASP A 49 -5.99 3.26 -15.21
CA ASP A 49 -5.23 2.09 -15.65
C ASP A 49 -5.00 1.10 -14.49
N ILE A 50 -4.51 1.57 -13.35
CA ILE A 50 -4.27 0.72 -12.17
C ILE A 50 -5.59 0.14 -11.64
N PHE A 51 -6.68 0.90 -11.70
CA PHE A 51 -7.99 0.43 -11.30
C PHE A 51 -8.47 -0.72 -12.19
N GLN A 52 -8.36 -0.58 -13.52
CA GLN A 52 -8.70 -1.63 -14.48
C GLN A 52 -7.83 -2.87 -14.26
N ASP A 53 -6.52 -2.71 -14.18
CA ASP A 53 -5.56 -3.80 -13.94
C ASP A 53 -5.84 -4.53 -12.62
N THR A 54 -6.28 -3.81 -11.58
CA THR A 54 -6.66 -4.40 -10.28
C THR A 54 -7.81 -5.38 -10.46
N PHE A 55 -8.86 -4.99 -11.19
CA PHE A 55 -10.00 -5.87 -11.42
C PHE A 55 -9.69 -7.01 -12.37
N ILE A 56 -8.88 -6.79 -13.41
CA ILE A 56 -8.41 -7.86 -14.31
C ILE A 56 -7.64 -8.93 -13.51
N LYS A 57 -6.71 -8.51 -12.64
CA LYS A 57 -5.98 -9.43 -11.76
C LYS A 57 -6.89 -10.14 -10.77
N ALA A 58 -7.87 -9.44 -10.21
CA ALA A 58 -8.86 -10.03 -9.30
C ALA A 58 -9.70 -11.11 -10.01
N ILE A 59 -10.24 -10.80 -11.19
CA ILE A 59 -11.01 -11.74 -12.02
C ILE A 59 -10.17 -12.99 -12.33
N ASN A 60 -8.94 -12.82 -12.77
CA ASN A 60 -8.05 -13.92 -13.10
C ASN A 60 -7.74 -14.80 -11.88
N SER A 61 -7.54 -14.21 -10.71
CA SER A 61 -7.28 -14.95 -9.48
C SER A 61 -8.51 -15.74 -9.01
N LEU A 62 -9.71 -15.15 -9.12
CA LEU A 62 -10.97 -15.82 -8.79
C LEU A 62 -11.22 -17.01 -9.72
N LYS A 63 -11.05 -16.82 -11.05
CA LYS A 63 -11.25 -17.88 -12.05
C LYS A 63 -10.22 -19.01 -11.92
N LYS A 64 -8.99 -18.70 -11.52
CA LYS A 64 -7.92 -19.71 -11.30
C LYS A 64 -8.04 -20.42 -9.94
N GLY A 65 -8.97 -20.02 -9.08
CA GLY A 65 -9.12 -20.58 -7.73
C GLY A 65 -7.94 -20.28 -6.79
N THR A 66 -7.13 -19.24 -7.10
CA THR A 66 -5.99 -18.86 -6.25
C THR A 66 -6.38 -17.91 -5.13
N TYR A 67 -7.60 -17.44 -5.11
CA TYR A 67 -8.16 -16.64 -4.03
C TYR A 67 -8.77 -17.54 -2.96
N ASN A 68 -8.31 -17.40 -1.72
CA ASN A 68 -8.91 -18.08 -0.57
C ASN A 68 -9.97 -17.18 0.04
N GLU A 69 -11.25 -17.63 -0.04
CA GLU A 69 -12.40 -16.87 0.45
C GLU A 69 -12.53 -16.97 1.99
N GLU A 70 -12.00 -15.98 2.68
CA GLU A 70 -12.10 -15.82 4.14
C GLU A 70 -13.04 -14.66 4.55
N GLY A 71 -13.89 -14.17 3.67
CA GLY A 71 -14.72 -12.98 3.91
C GLY A 71 -13.93 -11.66 3.86
N LYS A 72 -12.73 -11.66 3.29
CA LYS A 72 -11.81 -10.49 3.26
C LYS A 72 -11.59 -9.95 1.84
N PHE A 73 -12.65 -9.94 1.00
CA PHE A 73 -12.55 -9.50 -0.39
C PHE A 73 -11.99 -8.08 -0.52
N LEU A 74 -12.52 -7.12 0.24
CA LEU A 74 -12.08 -5.72 0.16
C LEU A 74 -10.60 -5.53 0.54
N PRO A 75 -10.08 -6.02 1.68
CA PRO A 75 -8.65 -5.97 1.97
C PRO A 75 -7.78 -6.66 0.91
N TRP A 76 -8.26 -7.73 0.32
CA TRP A 76 -7.53 -8.45 -0.71
C TRP A 76 -7.40 -7.66 -2.00
N ILE A 77 -8.49 -7.03 -2.49
CA ILE A 77 -8.44 -6.21 -3.71
C ILE A 77 -7.60 -4.94 -3.51
N PHE A 78 -7.62 -4.36 -2.30
CA PHE A 78 -6.73 -3.25 -1.94
C PHE A 78 -5.26 -3.66 -1.99
N ARG A 79 -4.91 -4.87 -1.57
CA ARG A 79 -3.54 -5.40 -1.67
C ARG A 79 -3.10 -5.54 -3.12
N ILE A 80 -4.00 -5.97 -4.03
CA ILE A 80 -3.69 -6.03 -5.47
C ILE A 80 -3.40 -4.62 -6.00
N ALA A 81 -4.26 -3.65 -5.71
CA ALA A 81 -4.07 -2.27 -6.13
C ALA A 81 -2.77 -1.66 -5.57
N HIS A 82 -2.49 -1.88 -4.30
CA HIS A 82 -1.26 -1.42 -3.65
C HIS A 82 0.00 -1.95 -4.34
N ASN A 83 0.04 -3.24 -4.66
CA ASN A 83 1.16 -3.83 -5.38
C ASN A 83 1.33 -3.21 -6.78
N LEU A 84 0.23 -2.97 -7.50
CA LEU A 84 0.27 -2.31 -8.81
C LEU A 84 0.78 -0.87 -8.73
N ILE A 85 0.39 -0.12 -7.68
CA ILE A 85 0.91 1.23 -7.42
C ILE A 85 2.42 1.19 -7.19
N ILE A 86 2.89 0.28 -6.33
CA ILE A 86 4.34 0.09 -6.09
C ILE A 86 5.07 -0.26 -7.39
N ASP A 87 4.55 -1.21 -8.16
CA ASP A 87 5.14 -1.62 -9.43
C ASP A 87 5.21 -0.45 -10.43
N HIS A 88 4.17 0.41 -10.47
CA HIS A 88 4.15 1.62 -11.28
C HIS A 88 5.28 2.58 -10.90
N PHE A 89 5.43 2.93 -9.61
CA PHE A 89 6.50 3.82 -9.15
C PHE A 89 7.89 3.20 -9.33
N ARG A 90 8.04 1.89 -9.14
CA ARG A 90 9.30 1.18 -9.38
C ARG A 90 9.71 1.26 -10.86
N ARG A 91 8.78 1.12 -11.81
CA ARG A 91 9.05 1.28 -13.25
C ARG A 91 9.50 2.70 -13.59
N ILE A 92 8.83 3.72 -13.06
CA ILE A 92 9.22 5.12 -13.26
C ILE A 92 10.63 5.37 -12.73
N LYS A 93 10.93 4.87 -11.52
CA LYS A 93 12.27 5.01 -10.91
C LYS A 93 13.34 4.33 -11.79
N THR A 94 13.07 3.12 -12.28
CA THR A 94 14.01 2.40 -13.15
C THR A 94 14.23 3.13 -14.49
N GLN A 95 13.18 3.66 -15.11
CA GLN A 95 13.28 4.44 -16.34
C GLN A 95 14.07 5.74 -16.14
N LYS A 96 13.91 6.41 -15.00
CA LYS A 96 14.68 7.62 -14.66
C LYS A 96 16.15 7.33 -14.36
N LEU A 97 16.46 6.19 -13.71
CA LEU A 97 17.84 5.76 -13.46
C LEU A 97 18.63 5.45 -14.73
N VAL A 98 17.95 5.09 -15.81
CA VAL A 98 18.58 4.90 -17.13
C VAL A 98 18.90 6.25 -17.77
N ASN A 99 18.15 7.32 -17.46
CA ASN A 99 18.25 8.62 -18.11
C ASN A 99 19.04 9.70 -17.32
N ASN A 100 19.24 9.57 -16.00
CA ASN A 100 19.98 10.56 -15.23
C ASN A 100 20.59 9.97 -13.94
N ARG A 101 21.91 10.17 -13.78
CA ARG A 101 22.64 10.02 -12.53
C ARG A 101 22.58 11.34 -11.76
N GLU A 102 21.46 11.66 -11.14
CA GLU A 102 21.39 12.74 -10.17
C GLU A 102 20.39 12.41 -9.07
N ASP A 103 20.75 12.73 -7.82
CA ASP A 103 20.03 12.50 -6.58
C ASP A 103 18.57 12.94 -6.65
N TYR A 104 17.64 11.97 -6.56
CA TYR A 104 16.23 12.27 -6.38
C TYR A 104 15.76 11.80 -5.00
N ASN A 105 15.47 12.78 -4.15
CA ASN A 105 14.70 12.55 -2.92
C ASN A 105 13.29 12.08 -3.27
N LEU A 106 12.88 10.94 -2.71
CA LEU A 106 11.53 10.37 -2.85
C LEU A 106 10.43 11.35 -2.38
N PHE A 107 10.82 12.40 -1.66
CA PHE A 107 9.95 13.44 -1.09
C PHE A 107 9.45 14.47 -2.11
N ASP A 108 10.13 14.63 -3.24
CA ASP A 108 9.70 15.56 -4.31
C ASP A 108 8.41 15.07 -5.02
N PHE A 109 8.05 13.81 -4.85
CA PHE A 109 6.80 13.23 -5.37
C PHE A 109 5.56 13.48 -4.50
N ILE A 110 5.74 14.01 -3.28
CA ILE A 110 4.65 14.31 -2.34
C ILE A 110 4.26 15.79 -2.37
N GLU A 111 4.85 16.59 -3.23
CA GLU A 111 4.43 17.98 -3.41
C GLU A 111 3.08 18.05 -4.11
N ASP A 112 2.04 18.03 -3.26
CA ASP A 112 0.69 18.39 -3.64
C ASP A 112 0.61 19.91 -3.75
N GLY A 113 0.62 20.45 -4.97
CA GLY A 113 0.49 21.88 -5.22
C GLY A 113 -0.82 22.52 -4.70
N SER A 114 -1.68 21.72 -4.08
CA SER A 114 -2.99 22.15 -3.53
C SER A 114 -3.01 22.32 -2.01
N LEU A 115 -1.92 22.00 -1.30
CA LEU A 115 -1.90 22.13 0.16
C LEU A 115 -1.70 23.59 0.59
N THR A 116 -2.60 24.09 1.46
CA THR A 116 -2.39 25.38 2.13
C THR A 116 -1.11 25.39 2.95
N ALA A 117 -0.50 26.59 3.14
CA ALA A 117 0.75 26.75 3.92
C ALA A 117 0.65 26.08 5.31
N GLU A 118 -0.51 26.15 5.94
CA GLU A 118 -0.82 25.56 7.24
C GLU A 118 -0.74 24.01 7.21
N LYS A 119 -1.29 23.36 6.19
CA LYS A 119 -1.18 21.92 6.01
C LYS A 119 0.25 21.46 5.69
N LYS A 120 1.05 22.28 5.02
CA LYS A 120 2.47 22.00 4.78
C LYS A 120 3.28 22.00 6.08
N ILE A 121 2.98 22.93 7.00
CA ILE A 121 3.63 23.02 8.31
C ILE A 121 3.28 21.81 9.16
N ILE A 122 2.00 21.47 9.29
CA ILE A 122 1.52 20.29 10.05
C ILE A 122 2.16 19.00 9.50
N LYS A 123 2.24 18.86 8.18
CA LYS A 123 2.83 17.69 7.54
C LYS A 123 4.34 17.57 7.83
N LYS A 124 5.05 18.70 7.87
CA LYS A 124 6.48 18.76 8.23
C LYS A 124 6.70 18.39 9.71
N GLU A 125 5.84 18.84 10.61
CA GLU A 125 5.90 18.49 12.03
C GLU A 125 5.67 16.99 12.24
N ILE A 126 4.59 16.42 11.67
CA ILE A 126 4.30 14.98 11.73
C ILE A 126 5.48 14.17 11.15
N PHE A 127 6.10 14.66 10.09
CA PHE A 127 7.26 14.01 9.49
C PHE A 127 8.48 14.01 10.42
N ASN A 128 8.78 15.15 11.04
CA ASN A 128 9.88 15.27 12.01
C ASN A 128 9.64 14.35 13.22
N ASP A 129 8.40 14.31 13.72
CA ASP A 129 7.99 13.43 14.80
C ASP A 129 8.17 11.96 14.43
N LEU A 130 7.70 11.56 13.24
CA LEU A 130 7.86 10.19 12.76
C LEU A 130 9.34 9.80 12.62
N THR A 131 10.17 10.70 12.09
CA THR A 131 11.61 10.48 11.97
C THR A 131 12.25 10.28 13.35
N SER A 132 11.88 11.09 14.32
CA SER A 132 12.36 10.96 15.71
C SER A 132 11.95 9.63 16.36
N LEU A 133 10.76 9.12 16.03
CA LEU A 133 10.31 7.80 16.51
C LEU A 133 11.06 6.65 15.82
N ILE A 134 11.36 6.79 14.54
CA ILE A 134 12.17 5.80 13.79
C ILE A 134 13.58 5.71 14.37
N ASP A 135 14.14 6.82 14.81
CA ASP A 135 15.47 6.84 15.41
C ASP A 135 15.57 6.14 16.76
N LEU A 136 14.46 5.96 17.45
CA LEU A 136 14.37 5.17 18.70
C LEU A 136 14.30 3.65 18.45
N LEU A 137 14.10 3.21 17.21
CA LEU A 137 14.06 1.78 16.91
C LEU A 137 15.44 1.13 17.01
N PRO A 138 15.53 -0.13 17.44
CA PRO A 138 16.75 -0.92 17.31
C PRO A 138 17.24 -0.94 15.85
N ASP A 139 18.55 -0.90 15.61
CA ASP A 139 19.15 -0.78 14.28
C ASP A 139 18.66 -1.86 13.29
N SER A 140 18.50 -3.10 13.76
CA SER A 140 18.00 -4.19 12.92
C SER A 140 16.56 -3.99 12.45
N GLN A 141 15.71 -3.31 13.24
CA GLN A 141 14.34 -2.97 12.87
C GLN A 141 14.32 -1.72 11.99
N LYS A 142 15.13 -0.73 12.31
CA LYS A 142 15.31 0.50 11.53
C LYS A 142 15.77 0.19 10.11
N THR A 143 16.75 -0.70 9.96
CA THR A 143 17.28 -1.13 8.65
C THR A 143 16.17 -1.77 7.79
N VAL A 144 15.44 -2.74 8.33
CA VAL A 144 14.35 -3.40 7.58
C VAL A 144 13.26 -2.42 7.21
N LEU A 145 12.92 -1.49 8.11
CA LEU A 145 11.92 -0.44 7.85
C LEU A 145 12.39 0.50 6.72
N LYS A 146 13.66 0.96 6.78
CA LYS A 146 14.24 1.83 5.75
C LYS A 146 14.27 1.14 4.38
N LEU A 147 14.80 -0.06 4.30
CA LEU A 147 14.84 -0.83 3.05
C LEU A 147 13.44 -1.05 2.46
N ARG A 148 12.44 -1.28 3.30
CA ARG A 148 11.08 -1.52 2.85
C ARG A 148 10.37 -0.25 2.37
N TYR A 149 10.46 0.86 3.15
CA TYR A 149 9.67 2.07 2.89
C TYR A 149 10.40 3.13 2.06
N TYR A 150 11.71 3.26 2.20
CA TYR A 150 12.47 4.26 1.43
C TYR A 150 13.08 3.69 0.15
N GLU A 151 13.40 2.39 0.14
CA GLU A 151 14.02 1.74 -1.02
C GLU A 151 13.09 0.75 -1.74
N ASP A 152 11.82 0.62 -1.30
CA ASP A 152 10.81 -0.27 -1.87
C ASP A 152 11.24 -1.73 -2.05
N LYS A 153 12.20 -2.21 -1.24
CA LYS A 153 12.69 -3.58 -1.32
C LYS A 153 11.61 -4.58 -0.89
N SER A 154 11.51 -5.69 -1.60
CA SER A 154 10.72 -6.84 -1.16
C SER A 154 11.34 -7.50 0.07
N PHE A 155 10.56 -8.25 0.86
CA PHE A 155 11.13 -8.99 2.01
C PHE A 155 12.16 -10.04 1.60
N LYS A 156 12.12 -10.55 0.36
CA LYS A 156 13.14 -11.43 -0.18
C LYS A 156 14.46 -10.68 -0.38
N GLU A 157 14.42 -9.53 -1.06
CA GLU A 157 15.59 -8.67 -1.25
C GLU A 157 16.16 -8.17 0.09
N ILE A 158 15.29 -7.81 1.06
CA ILE A 158 15.73 -7.41 2.40
C ILE A 158 16.44 -8.57 3.12
N ALA A 159 15.91 -9.78 3.01
CA ALA A 159 16.52 -10.97 3.58
C ALA A 159 17.90 -11.21 3.00
N GLU A 160 18.06 -11.11 1.69
CA GLU A 160 19.34 -11.23 0.97
C GLU A 160 20.33 -10.12 1.38
N LEU A 161 19.89 -8.85 1.40
CA LEU A 161 20.74 -7.70 1.75
C LEU A 161 21.21 -7.70 3.21
N CYS A 162 20.39 -8.23 4.12
CA CYS A 162 20.68 -8.25 5.56
C CYS A 162 21.26 -9.60 6.02
N ASP A 163 21.43 -10.56 5.13
CA ASP A 163 21.85 -11.93 5.44
C ASP A 163 21.01 -12.59 6.54
N ILE A 164 19.68 -12.54 6.35
CA ILE A 164 18.70 -13.10 7.28
C ILE A 164 17.62 -13.90 6.54
N SER A 165 16.86 -14.71 7.27
CA SER A 165 15.69 -15.36 6.67
C SER A 165 14.58 -14.37 6.37
N ILE A 166 13.73 -14.68 5.37
CA ILE A 166 12.52 -13.89 5.04
C ILE A 166 11.62 -13.77 6.27
N ASN A 167 11.47 -14.84 7.06
CA ASN A 167 10.69 -14.83 8.29
C ASN A 167 11.28 -13.89 9.34
N THR A 168 12.60 -13.81 9.44
CA THR A 168 13.29 -12.86 10.32
C THR A 168 13.04 -11.41 9.86
N ALA A 169 13.11 -11.13 8.56
CA ALA A 169 12.81 -9.81 8.02
C ALA A 169 11.36 -9.39 8.30
N LEU A 170 10.40 -10.30 8.10
CA LEU A 170 8.99 -10.08 8.44
C LEU A 170 8.79 -9.83 9.94
N GLY A 171 9.47 -10.62 10.78
CA GLY A 171 9.45 -10.47 12.24
C GLY A 171 9.99 -9.10 12.67
N ARG A 172 11.16 -8.70 12.16
CA ARG A 172 11.75 -7.38 12.45
C ARG A 172 10.84 -6.24 12.03
N MET A 173 10.20 -6.32 10.85
CA MET A 173 9.21 -5.33 10.41
C MET A 173 8.01 -5.26 11.35
N ARG A 174 7.45 -6.43 11.74
CA ARG A 174 6.33 -6.48 12.68
C ARG A 174 6.67 -5.79 14.01
N TYR A 175 7.82 -6.10 14.57
CA TYR A 175 8.26 -5.48 15.82
C TYR A 175 8.59 -4.00 15.66
N ALA A 176 9.15 -3.56 14.53
CA ALA A 176 9.34 -2.15 14.22
C ALA A 176 8.01 -1.38 14.30
N LEU A 177 6.96 -1.89 13.64
CA LEU A 177 5.63 -1.25 13.66
C LEU A 177 4.98 -1.27 15.06
N LEU A 178 5.17 -2.33 15.84
CA LEU A 178 4.68 -2.40 17.21
C LEU A 178 5.39 -1.37 18.10
N ASN A 179 6.71 -1.26 17.99
CA ASN A 179 7.49 -0.29 18.75
C ASN A 179 7.15 1.14 18.37
N LEU A 180 6.98 1.46 17.07
CA LEU A 180 6.55 2.78 16.63
C LEU A 180 5.19 3.17 17.21
N ARG A 181 4.21 2.26 17.22
CA ARG A 181 2.91 2.49 17.85
C ARG A 181 3.04 2.77 19.35
N LYS A 182 3.86 1.98 20.04
CA LYS A 182 4.15 2.17 21.47
C LYS A 182 4.76 3.55 21.71
N PHE A 183 5.81 3.91 20.99
CA PHE A 183 6.51 5.20 21.15
C PHE A 183 5.60 6.39 20.82
N SER A 184 4.75 6.28 19.77
CA SER A 184 3.75 7.30 19.43
C SER A 184 2.78 7.53 20.60
N SER A 185 2.26 6.44 21.20
CA SER A 185 1.37 6.52 22.36
C SER A 185 2.06 7.14 23.58
N GLU A 186 3.30 6.75 23.88
CA GLU A 186 4.08 7.26 25.01
C GLU A 186 4.41 8.75 24.88
N LYS A 187 4.73 9.20 23.66
CA LYS A 187 5.03 10.61 23.37
C LYS A 187 3.81 11.45 23.08
N LYS A 188 2.58 10.87 23.10
CA LYS A 188 1.31 11.55 22.75
C LYS A 188 1.35 12.21 21.37
N ILE A 189 2.11 11.65 20.42
CA ILE A 189 2.18 12.12 19.04
C ILE A 189 0.96 11.60 18.30
N ASN A 190 0.09 12.51 17.85
CA ASN A 190 -1.06 12.14 17.02
C ASN A 190 -0.61 12.01 15.56
N LEU A 191 -0.60 10.78 15.04
CA LEU A 191 -0.25 10.47 13.65
C LEU A 191 -1.49 10.38 12.75
N GLU A 192 -2.69 10.68 13.25
CA GLU A 192 -3.93 10.70 12.46
C GLU A 192 -4.09 12.05 11.76
N MET A 193 -4.30 11.99 10.43
CA MET A 193 -4.71 13.11 9.58
C MET A 193 -6.16 12.96 9.20
#